data_f835962447f1b164c942c6597f1fde3b
#
_entry.id   f835962447f1b164c942c6597f1fde3b
#
_cell.length_a   1.000
_cell.length_b   1.000
_cell.length_c   1.000
_cell.angle_alpha   90.00
_cell.angle_beta   90.00
_cell.angle_gamma   90.00
#
_symmetry.space_group_name_H-M   'P 1'
#
loop_
_entity.id
_entity.type
_entity.pdbx_description
1 polymer ?
#
loop_
_entity_poly.entity_id
_entity_poly.type
_entity_poly.pdbx_seq_one_letter_code
_entity_poly.pdbx_strand_id
1 'polypeptide(L)'
;MNYPNFKDVKTFKEAFVSNVENKYAIDFECSTPYQQYVVLGEMLRYNIAKDWHNTILETKKQKAKVVYYFSMEFLMGRMITNNLMNAGVYPVVKQAFDELGIDLNEVEHQETDAGLGNGGLGRLAACFMDSVASLGLPVHGNCIRYRYGFFEQGIRNGYQVEHPDRWLKDINVWEIRKDEESVEIPFYGYIDMNSENGKLQVEHKNAEYVKAVPYDIPIIGDNNHIVNTLRLWSAEPASVYPATDAFEYHRKLREISSMLYPNDETEEGKVLRLKQQYFFVSAGVINAIRRHKKIFKTVKNLDKKVVFHINDTHPALIVPELMRILVDEEHLEWDEAWKITKNCCAYTNHTILAEALEKWPLELFSRLLPRIYQITEEINRRFQNEIQAKYPDNQDKVKSMAIIYDGQVKMAHLAIAAGFSVNGVARLHTEILKHQELKEIILRLNMIMAIIYMFLLNKYHRLKNIMLVMQKILNYLP
;
A
#
# COMPACT_ATOMS: atom_id res chain seq x y z
N MET A 1 22.22 5.88 -23.65
CA MET A 1 21.30 6.98 -23.92
C MET A 1 21.73 8.18 -23.10
N ASN A 2 21.82 9.33 -23.70
CA ASN A 2 22.13 10.57 -22.99
C ASN A 2 20.81 11.27 -22.70
N TYR A 3 20.40 11.26 -21.42
CA TYR A 3 19.14 11.92 -21.01
C TYR A 3 19.51 13.33 -20.49
N PRO A 4 19.36 14.38 -21.32
CA PRO A 4 19.64 15.75 -20.88
C PRO A 4 18.56 16.20 -19.87
N ASN A 5 18.93 17.12 -19.03
CA ASN A 5 17.99 17.82 -18.18
C ASN A 5 16.99 18.61 -19.05
N PHE A 6 15.72 18.63 -18.65
CA PHE A 6 14.64 19.43 -19.26
C PHE A 6 14.85 20.96 -19.03
N LYS A 7 16.08 21.44 -19.25
CA LYS A 7 16.44 22.83 -18.89
C LYS A 7 15.97 23.86 -19.91
N ASP A 8 16.02 23.48 -21.18
CA ASP A 8 15.63 24.34 -22.28
C ASP A 8 15.04 23.53 -23.43
N VAL A 9 14.22 24.19 -24.24
CA VAL A 9 13.46 23.59 -25.34
C VAL A 9 14.37 22.95 -26.38
N LYS A 10 15.45 23.61 -26.75
CA LYS A 10 16.36 23.13 -27.80
C LYS A 10 17.04 21.82 -27.41
N THR A 11 17.67 21.81 -26.24
CA THR A 11 18.37 20.63 -25.72
C THR A 11 17.43 19.46 -25.50
N PHE A 12 16.24 19.74 -24.98
CA PHE A 12 15.21 18.71 -24.81
C PHE A 12 14.77 18.12 -26.14
N LYS A 13 14.47 18.97 -27.14
CA LYS A 13 14.01 18.56 -28.47
C LYS A 13 15.03 17.68 -29.18
N GLU A 14 16.30 18.11 -29.22
CA GLU A 14 17.39 17.35 -29.84
C GLU A 14 17.53 15.96 -29.18
N ALA A 15 17.47 15.90 -27.90
CA ALA A 15 17.55 14.63 -27.16
C ALA A 15 16.30 13.75 -27.31
N PHE A 16 15.12 14.32 -27.34
CA PHE A 16 13.89 13.57 -27.55
C PHE A 16 13.87 12.88 -28.90
N VAL A 17 14.16 13.63 -29.98
CA VAL A 17 14.29 13.08 -31.32
C VAL A 17 15.34 11.97 -31.37
N SER A 18 16.56 12.24 -30.92
CA SER A 18 17.63 11.24 -30.91
C SER A 18 17.28 9.99 -30.07
N ASN A 19 16.59 10.12 -28.93
CA ASN A 19 16.18 8.98 -28.13
C ASN A 19 15.08 8.14 -28.81
N VAL A 20 14.16 8.76 -29.54
CA VAL A 20 13.15 8.03 -30.34
C VAL A 20 13.83 7.22 -31.44
N GLU A 21 14.68 7.87 -32.22
CA GLU A 21 15.43 7.24 -33.32
C GLU A 21 16.31 6.07 -32.83
N ASN A 22 17.07 6.31 -31.77
CA ASN A 22 17.98 5.30 -31.23
C ASN A 22 17.25 4.13 -30.57
N LYS A 23 16.10 4.38 -29.90
CA LYS A 23 15.35 3.33 -29.22
C LYS A 23 14.65 2.38 -30.18
N TYR A 24 14.09 2.93 -31.26
CA TYR A 24 13.26 2.18 -32.18
C TYR A 24 13.95 1.89 -33.54
N ALA A 25 15.15 2.44 -33.77
CA ALA A 25 15.89 2.31 -35.01
C ALA A 25 15.06 2.77 -36.26
N ILE A 26 14.40 3.94 -36.14
CA ILE A 26 13.55 4.55 -37.16
C ILE A 26 13.89 6.04 -37.29
N ASP A 27 13.54 6.66 -38.42
CA ASP A 27 13.52 8.10 -38.54
C ASP A 27 12.41 8.69 -37.65
N PHE A 28 12.65 9.85 -37.06
CA PHE A 28 11.71 10.45 -36.08
C PHE A 28 10.31 10.67 -36.67
N GLU A 29 10.22 11.12 -37.93
CA GLU A 29 8.97 11.36 -38.65
C GLU A 29 8.10 10.09 -38.82
N CYS A 30 8.73 8.93 -38.71
CA CYS A 30 8.05 7.63 -38.76
C CYS A 30 7.56 7.14 -37.38
N SER A 31 7.84 7.91 -36.30
CA SER A 31 7.48 7.50 -34.95
C SER A 31 5.97 7.62 -34.67
N THR A 32 5.45 6.65 -33.93
CA THR A 32 4.05 6.69 -33.47
C THR A 32 3.91 7.48 -32.17
N PRO A 33 2.69 8.02 -31.86
CA PRO A 33 2.45 8.68 -30.58
C PRO A 33 2.76 7.78 -29.36
N TYR A 34 2.57 6.46 -29.46
CA TYR A 34 2.93 5.51 -28.41
C TYR A 34 4.45 5.44 -28.18
N GLN A 35 5.24 5.39 -29.24
CA GLN A 35 6.71 5.40 -29.15
C GLN A 35 7.22 6.70 -28.53
N GLN A 36 6.60 7.82 -28.91
CA GLN A 36 6.89 9.14 -28.35
C GLN A 36 6.54 9.20 -26.85
N TYR A 37 5.38 8.66 -26.44
CA TYR A 37 5.00 8.54 -25.03
C TYR A 37 6.03 7.75 -24.22
N VAL A 38 6.42 6.58 -24.70
CA VAL A 38 7.40 5.73 -24.00
C VAL A 38 8.72 6.46 -23.77
N VAL A 39 9.23 7.13 -24.81
CA VAL A 39 10.49 7.89 -24.70
C VAL A 39 10.33 9.09 -23.75
N LEU A 40 9.24 9.85 -23.83
CA LEU A 40 8.97 10.97 -22.94
C LEU A 40 8.93 10.52 -21.48
N GLY A 41 8.19 9.44 -21.19
CA GLY A 41 8.06 8.89 -19.84
C GLY A 41 9.42 8.39 -19.29
N GLU A 42 10.20 7.70 -20.09
CA GLU A 42 11.55 7.24 -19.69
C GLU A 42 12.50 8.43 -19.44
N MET A 43 12.48 9.45 -20.28
CA MET A 43 13.27 10.67 -20.08
C MET A 43 12.88 11.38 -18.79
N LEU A 44 11.58 11.52 -18.52
CA LEU A 44 11.09 12.15 -17.29
C LEU A 44 11.48 11.33 -16.06
N ARG A 45 11.28 10.01 -16.07
CA ARG A 45 11.70 9.12 -14.98
C ARG A 45 13.21 9.23 -14.71
N TYR A 46 14.02 9.31 -15.74
CA TYR A 46 15.47 9.51 -15.60
C TYR A 46 15.79 10.87 -14.97
N ASN A 47 15.13 11.92 -15.40
CA ASN A 47 15.32 13.27 -14.89
C ASN A 47 15.05 13.37 -13.38
N ILE A 48 13.99 12.73 -12.89
CA ILE A 48 13.61 12.73 -11.48
C ILE A 48 14.38 11.71 -10.63
N ALA A 49 15.13 10.79 -11.24
CA ALA A 49 15.80 9.70 -10.51
C ALA A 49 16.76 10.21 -9.43
N LYS A 50 17.44 11.34 -9.69
CA LYS A 50 18.33 11.98 -8.71
C LYS A 50 17.54 12.54 -7.52
N ASP A 51 16.41 13.18 -7.76
CA ASP A 51 15.55 13.73 -6.72
C ASP A 51 14.93 12.62 -5.88
N TRP A 52 14.51 11.51 -6.53
CA TRP A 52 14.03 10.31 -5.84
C TRP A 52 15.10 9.72 -4.90
N HIS A 53 16.32 9.56 -5.41
CA HIS A 53 17.46 9.09 -4.61
C HIS A 53 17.77 10.05 -3.46
N ASN A 54 17.81 11.36 -3.72
CA ASN A 54 18.05 12.38 -2.69
C ASN A 54 16.97 12.38 -1.61
N THR A 55 15.69 12.23 -1.97
CA THR A 55 14.59 12.13 -1.00
C THR A 55 14.82 10.95 -0.03
N ILE A 56 15.24 9.79 -0.55
CA ILE A 56 15.55 8.62 0.28
C ILE A 56 16.76 8.90 1.19
N LEU A 57 17.82 9.51 0.65
CA LEU A 57 19.03 9.83 1.42
C LEU A 57 18.76 10.85 2.53
N GLU A 58 18.04 11.92 2.23
CA GLU A 58 17.71 12.94 3.24
C GLU A 58 16.79 12.41 4.33
N THR A 59 15.78 11.61 3.97
CA THR A 59 14.93 10.90 4.94
C THR A 59 15.76 10.05 5.91
N LYS A 60 16.74 9.32 5.37
CA LYS A 60 17.66 8.49 6.16
C LYS A 60 18.60 9.35 7.03
N LYS A 61 19.21 10.41 6.48
CA LYS A 61 20.13 11.32 7.17
C LYS A 61 19.45 12.05 8.33
N GLN A 62 18.24 12.53 8.11
CA GLN A 62 17.44 13.21 9.13
C GLN A 62 16.84 12.24 10.14
N LYS A 63 16.96 10.92 9.92
CA LYS A 63 16.29 9.90 10.74
C LYS A 63 14.81 10.23 10.92
N ALA A 64 14.16 10.70 9.85
CA ALA A 64 12.78 11.14 9.88
C ALA A 64 11.84 9.98 10.25
N LYS A 65 10.66 10.30 10.82
CA LYS A 65 9.59 9.31 11.01
C LYS A 65 8.92 9.07 9.66
N VAL A 66 8.82 7.81 9.25
CA VAL A 66 8.27 7.38 7.95
C VAL A 66 6.89 6.77 8.14
N VAL A 67 5.95 7.13 7.30
CA VAL A 67 4.64 6.49 7.23
C VAL A 67 4.60 5.50 6.08
N TYR A 68 4.21 4.26 6.37
CA TYR A 68 3.91 3.24 5.37
C TYR A 68 2.40 3.13 5.23
N TYR A 69 1.89 3.61 4.10
CA TYR A 69 0.46 3.65 3.80
C TYR A 69 0.05 2.37 3.07
N PHE A 70 -0.68 1.49 3.75
CA PHE A 70 -1.13 0.22 3.21
C PHE A 70 -2.57 0.33 2.72
N SER A 71 -2.80 0.03 1.46
CA SER A 71 -4.14 -0.01 0.87
C SER A 71 -4.24 -1.13 -0.18
N MET A 72 -5.42 -1.75 -0.27
CA MET A 72 -5.71 -2.70 -1.36
C MET A 72 -5.83 -2.00 -2.71
N GLU A 73 -6.03 -0.68 -2.71
CA GLU A 73 -6.27 0.12 -3.90
C GLU A 73 -5.41 1.37 -3.92
N PHE A 74 -4.85 1.69 -5.09
CA PHE A 74 -4.31 3.00 -5.44
C PHE A 74 -4.74 3.36 -6.85
N LEU A 75 -5.84 4.11 -6.99
CA LEU A 75 -6.38 4.52 -8.29
C LEU A 75 -5.62 5.75 -8.77
N MET A 76 -4.40 5.53 -9.29
CA MET A 76 -3.49 6.59 -9.70
C MET A 76 -3.96 7.32 -10.97
N GLY A 77 -4.54 6.60 -11.90
CA GLY A 77 -4.83 7.13 -13.23
C GLY A 77 -3.57 7.27 -14.08
N ARG A 78 -3.66 8.05 -15.16
CA ARG A 78 -2.52 8.43 -15.99
C ARG A 78 -1.63 9.41 -15.25
N MET A 79 -0.34 9.23 -15.34
CA MET A 79 0.64 9.97 -14.52
C MET A 79 1.46 10.99 -15.33
N ILE A 80 1.53 10.86 -16.66
CA ILE A 80 2.48 11.64 -17.49
C ILE A 80 2.26 13.14 -17.33
N THR A 81 1.03 13.65 -17.49
CA THR A 81 0.73 15.08 -17.38
C THR A 81 1.00 15.60 -15.97
N ASN A 82 0.49 14.88 -14.95
CA ASN A 82 0.73 15.24 -13.55
C ASN A 82 2.22 15.27 -13.23
N ASN A 83 2.97 14.28 -13.67
CA ASN A 83 4.40 14.19 -13.42
C ASN A 83 5.20 15.28 -14.14
N LEU A 84 4.83 15.66 -15.38
CA LEU A 84 5.43 16.80 -16.09
C LEU A 84 5.19 18.12 -15.35
N MET A 85 3.96 18.32 -14.84
CA MET A 85 3.60 19.51 -14.07
C MET A 85 4.34 19.57 -12.75
N ASN A 86 4.31 18.48 -11.97
CA ASN A 86 4.94 18.42 -10.65
C ASN A 86 6.49 18.54 -10.74
N ALA A 87 7.09 18.02 -11.79
CA ALA A 87 8.52 18.21 -12.07
C ALA A 87 8.87 19.62 -12.60
N GLY A 88 7.86 20.48 -12.85
CA GLY A 88 8.07 21.82 -13.38
C GLY A 88 8.55 21.90 -14.83
N VAL A 89 8.43 20.82 -15.59
CA VAL A 89 8.99 20.71 -16.96
C VAL A 89 7.94 20.75 -18.08
N TYR A 90 6.65 20.78 -17.72
CA TYR A 90 5.56 20.80 -18.69
C TYR A 90 5.68 21.92 -19.76
N PRO A 91 6.01 23.18 -19.41
CA PRO A 91 6.15 24.24 -20.43
C PRO A 91 7.22 23.95 -21.46
N VAL A 92 8.36 23.40 -21.06
CA VAL A 92 9.48 23.05 -21.96
C VAL A 92 9.06 21.93 -22.92
N VAL A 93 8.40 20.88 -22.39
CA VAL A 93 7.92 19.76 -23.21
C VAL A 93 6.84 20.22 -24.19
N LYS A 94 5.87 21.01 -23.71
CA LYS A 94 4.78 21.53 -24.57
C LYS A 94 5.32 22.35 -25.73
N GLN A 95 6.21 23.30 -25.46
CA GLN A 95 6.83 24.13 -26.50
C GLN A 95 7.67 23.28 -27.49
N ALA A 96 8.44 22.32 -26.99
CA ALA A 96 9.24 21.44 -27.85
C ALA A 96 8.36 20.61 -28.79
N PHE A 97 7.22 20.10 -28.29
CA PHE A 97 6.29 19.30 -29.08
C PHE A 97 5.56 20.17 -30.12
N ASP A 98 5.17 21.39 -29.76
CA ASP A 98 4.60 22.36 -30.73
C ASP A 98 5.59 22.67 -31.87
N GLU A 99 6.89 22.85 -31.55
CA GLU A 99 7.94 23.07 -32.55
C GLU A 99 8.25 21.84 -33.42
N LEU A 100 7.98 20.62 -32.91
CA LEU A 100 8.11 19.37 -33.64
C LEU A 100 6.85 19.01 -34.44
N GLY A 101 5.77 19.78 -34.30
CA GLY A 101 4.47 19.49 -34.91
C GLY A 101 3.73 18.29 -34.30
N ILE A 102 4.01 17.97 -33.02
CA ILE A 102 3.39 16.87 -32.29
C ILE A 102 2.29 17.42 -31.37
N ASP A 103 1.11 16.80 -31.41
CA ASP A 103 0.09 17.06 -30.38
C ASP A 103 0.44 16.30 -29.09
N LEU A 104 0.84 17.06 -28.05
CA LEU A 104 1.15 16.48 -26.74
C LEU A 104 -0.05 15.72 -26.14
N ASN A 105 -1.28 16.15 -26.39
CA ASN A 105 -2.46 15.45 -25.88
C ASN A 105 -2.59 14.05 -26.52
N GLU A 106 -2.29 13.88 -27.81
CA GLU A 106 -2.29 12.56 -28.43
C GLU A 106 -1.25 11.64 -27.82
N VAL A 107 -0.08 12.17 -27.46
CA VAL A 107 1.00 11.42 -26.80
C VAL A 107 0.61 11.05 -25.36
N GLU A 108 0.04 11.98 -24.60
CA GLU A 108 -0.44 11.73 -23.23
C GLU A 108 -1.58 10.69 -23.19
N HIS A 109 -2.41 10.63 -24.24
CA HIS A 109 -3.49 9.64 -24.38
C HIS A 109 -2.98 8.21 -24.61
N GLN A 110 -1.70 8.03 -24.96
CA GLN A 110 -1.11 6.70 -25.13
C GLN A 110 -0.78 6.02 -23.81
N GLU A 111 -0.76 6.77 -22.69
CA GLU A 111 -0.56 6.17 -21.38
C GLU A 111 -1.76 5.29 -21.01
N THR A 112 -1.49 4.02 -20.74
CA THR A 112 -2.50 3.11 -20.20
C THR A 112 -2.76 3.48 -18.72
N ASP A 113 -4.03 3.66 -18.38
CA ASP A 113 -4.47 3.94 -17.03
C ASP A 113 -4.13 2.76 -16.09
N ALA A 114 -3.41 3.03 -15.01
CA ALA A 114 -3.16 2.04 -13.98
C ALA A 114 -4.41 1.89 -13.10
N GLY A 115 -5.36 1.09 -13.56
CA GLY A 115 -6.66 0.86 -12.91
C GLY A 115 -6.56 0.00 -11.65
N LEU A 116 -5.65 0.33 -10.72
CA LEU A 116 -5.39 -0.39 -9.47
C LEU A 116 -6.33 0.01 -8.33
N GLY A 117 -7.57 0.32 -8.65
CA GLY A 117 -8.61 0.70 -7.72
C GLY A 117 -9.98 0.69 -8.36
N ASN A 118 -11.02 0.74 -7.53
CA ASN A 118 -12.42 0.70 -7.96
C ASN A 118 -13.12 2.05 -7.77
N GLY A 119 -12.89 2.72 -6.62
CA GLY A 119 -13.67 3.90 -6.28
C GLY A 119 -12.98 4.82 -5.28
N GLY A 120 -13.78 5.34 -4.34
CA GLY A 120 -13.36 6.37 -3.40
C GLY A 120 -12.16 6.01 -2.52
N LEU A 121 -12.06 4.76 -2.07
CA LEU A 121 -10.94 4.29 -1.26
C LEU A 121 -9.61 4.41 -2.04
N GLY A 122 -9.57 3.88 -3.25
CA GLY A 122 -8.37 3.89 -4.09
C GLY A 122 -8.00 5.29 -4.58
N ARG A 123 -9.00 6.11 -4.94
CA ARG A 123 -8.74 7.49 -5.38
C ARG A 123 -8.26 8.37 -4.23
N LEU A 124 -8.84 8.23 -3.03
CA LEU A 124 -8.37 8.95 -1.85
C LEU A 124 -6.92 8.60 -1.52
N ALA A 125 -6.55 7.32 -1.57
CA ALA A 125 -5.18 6.87 -1.36
C ALA A 125 -4.21 7.50 -2.37
N ALA A 126 -4.57 7.54 -3.66
CA ALA A 126 -3.79 8.19 -4.72
C ALA A 126 -3.61 9.69 -4.47
N CYS A 127 -4.70 10.40 -4.14
CA CYS A 127 -4.65 11.83 -3.83
C CYS A 127 -3.80 12.13 -2.59
N PHE A 128 -3.83 11.27 -1.57
CA PHE A 128 -2.97 11.43 -0.40
C PHE A 128 -1.50 11.25 -0.76
N MET A 129 -1.15 10.28 -1.60
CA MET A 129 0.25 10.09 -2.02
C MET A 129 0.80 11.33 -2.73
N ASP A 130 0.04 11.93 -3.64
CA ASP A 130 0.39 13.16 -4.33
C ASP A 130 0.53 14.34 -3.34
N SER A 131 -0.46 14.52 -2.47
CA SER A 131 -0.46 15.60 -1.48
C SER A 131 0.72 15.52 -0.49
N VAL A 132 1.04 14.33 0.03
CA VAL A 132 2.15 14.18 0.99
C VAL A 132 3.51 14.34 0.32
N ALA A 133 3.66 13.99 -0.96
CA ALA A 133 4.87 14.28 -1.73
C ALA A 133 5.03 15.80 -1.90
N SER A 134 3.96 16.50 -2.29
CA SER A 134 3.95 17.96 -2.44
C SER A 134 4.21 18.70 -1.12
N LEU A 135 3.86 18.10 0.02
CA LEU A 135 4.16 18.61 1.36
C LEU A 135 5.56 18.23 1.87
N GLY A 136 6.33 17.47 1.12
CA GLY A 136 7.65 17.00 1.53
C GLY A 136 7.65 15.99 2.69
N LEU A 137 6.57 15.22 2.84
CA LEU A 137 6.42 14.27 3.92
C LEU A 137 6.85 12.87 3.48
N PRO A 138 7.68 12.15 4.29
CA PRO A 138 8.17 10.84 3.93
C PRO A 138 7.09 9.75 4.11
N VAL A 139 6.36 9.49 3.04
CA VAL A 139 5.30 8.46 3.00
C VAL A 139 5.59 7.46 1.88
N HIS A 140 5.44 6.16 2.17
CA HIS A 140 5.56 5.08 1.20
C HIS A 140 4.23 4.35 1.08
N GLY A 141 3.65 4.29 -0.13
CA GLY A 141 2.47 3.46 -0.41
C GLY A 141 2.85 1.98 -0.57
N ASN A 142 1.97 1.08 -0.15
CA ASN A 142 2.11 -0.36 -0.32
C ASN A 142 0.80 -0.97 -0.80
N CYS A 143 0.86 -1.71 -1.93
CA CYS A 143 -0.27 -2.38 -2.55
C CYS A 143 0.19 -3.63 -3.31
N ILE A 144 -0.75 -4.38 -3.87
CA ILE A 144 -0.48 -5.45 -4.83
C ILE A 144 -0.32 -4.85 -6.24
N ARG A 145 0.65 -5.39 -7.00
CA ARG A 145 0.78 -5.13 -8.44
C ARG A 145 -0.17 -6.06 -9.18
N TYR A 146 -1.45 -5.66 -9.26
CA TYR A 146 -2.44 -6.45 -9.98
C TYR A 146 -2.08 -6.57 -11.45
N ARG A 147 -2.20 -7.78 -11.99
CA ARG A 147 -1.92 -8.06 -13.40
C ARG A 147 -2.97 -7.46 -14.32
N TYR A 148 -4.20 -7.40 -13.82
CA TYR A 148 -5.32 -6.76 -14.49
C TYR A 148 -5.82 -5.61 -13.65
N GLY A 149 -6.19 -4.50 -14.29
CA GLY A 149 -6.95 -3.45 -13.65
C GLY A 149 -8.33 -3.93 -13.23
N PHE A 150 -9.17 -3.03 -12.71
CA PHE A 150 -10.48 -3.42 -12.16
C PHE A 150 -11.33 -4.11 -13.25
N PHE A 151 -11.62 -3.44 -14.37
CA PHE A 151 -12.10 -4.01 -15.64
C PHE A 151 -12.09 -2.94 -16.73
N GLU A 152 -12.04 -3.38 -17.99
CA GLU A 152 -12.27 -2.54 -19.15
C GLU A 152 -13.77 -2.62 -19.52
N GLN A 153 -14.43 -1.46 -19.54
CA GLN A 153 -15.84 -1.36 -19.85
C GLN A 153 -16.09 -1.43 -21.36
N GLY A 154 -16.85 -2.42 -21.80
CA GLY A 154 -17.43 -2.50 -23.14
C GLY A 154 -18.94 -2.28 -23.13
N ILE A 155 -19.51 -1.99 -24.29
CA ILE A 155 -20.97 -1.95 -24.49
C ILE A 155 -21.34 -2.87 -25.66
N ARG A 156 -22.22 -3.84 -25.37
CA ARG A 156 -22.75 -4.75 -26.41
C ARG A 156 -24.26 -4.81 -26.32
N ASN A 157 -24.93 -4.52 -27.44
CA ASN A 157 -26.39 -4.49 -27.53
C ASN A 157 -27.06 -3.57 -26.47
N GLY A 158 -26.43 -2.45 -26.11
CA GLY A 158 -26.94 -1.52 -25.10
C GLY A 158 -26.64 -1.93 -23.63
N TYR A 159 -25.98 -3.04 -23.40
CA TYR A 159 -25.62 -3.51 -22.06
C TYR A 159 -24.12 -3.38 -21.84
N GLN A 160 -23.73 -3.09 -20.58
CA GLN A 160 -22.33 -3.13 -20.18
C GLN A 160 -21.78 -4.55 -20.28
N VAL A 161 -20.57 -4.67 -20.80
CA VAL A 161 -19.77 -5.89 -20.82
C VAL A 161 -18.41 -5.57 -20.20
N GLU A 162 -17.96 -6.40 -19.29
CA GLU A 162 -16.69 -6.26 -18.59
C GLU A 162 -15.63 -7.13 -19.27
N HIS A 163 -14.50 -6.51 -19.59
CA HIS A 163 -13.33 -7.20 -20.15
C HIS A 163 -12.15 -7.09 -19.17
N PRO A 164 -11.22 -8.06 -19.17
CA PRO A 164 -9.99 -7.93 -18.39
C PRO A 164 -9.19 -6.70 -18.85
N ASP A 165 -9.02 -5.73 -17.97
CA ASP A 165 -8.16 -4.57 -18.21
C ASP A 165 -6.68 -5.00 -18.17
N ARG A 166 -6.06 -5.07 -19.34
CA ARG A 166 -4.66 -5.50 -19.54
C ARG A 166 -3.70 -4.32 -19.47
N TRP A 167 -3.75 -3.52 -18.43
CA TRP A 167 -2.94 -2.30 -18.29
C TRP A 167 -1.41 -2.54 -18.36
N LEU A 168 -0.96 -3.78 -18.10
CA LEU A 168 0.44 -4.20 -18.26
C LEU A 168 0.74 -4.85 -19.62
N LYS A 169 -0.16 -4.74 -20.59
CA LYS A 169 0.08 -5.22 -21.95
C LYS A 169 1.26 -4.49 -22.59
N ASP A 170 1.35 -3.20 -22.33
CA ASP A 170 2.37 -2.32 -22.83
C ASP A 170 3.40 -1.98 -21.73
N ILE A 171 4.48 -1.31 -22.10
CA ILE A 171 5.54 -0.91 -21.16
C ILE A 171 5.00 0.12 -20.18
N ASN A 172 5.03 -0.20 -18.87
CA ASN A 172 4.86 0.81 -17.83
C ASN A 172 6.18 1.54 -17.61
N VAL A 173 6.28 2.78 -18.08
CA VAL A 173 7.49 3.59 -18.01
C VAL A 173 7.87 4.01 -16.59
N TRP A 174 6.94 3.94 -15.63
CA TRP A 174 7.14 4.46 -14.29
C TRP A 174 7.75 3.47 -13.32
N GLU A 175 7.50 2.17 -13.49
CA GLU A 175 7.91 1.18 -12.50
C GLU A 175 9.38 0.76 -12.61
N ILE A 176 9.98 0.52 -11.45
CA ILE A 176 11.34 -0.04 -11.31
C ILE A 176 11.24 -1.30 -10.46
N ARG A 177 11.57 -2.45 -11.06
CA ARG A 177 11.65 -3.74 -10.36
C ARG A 177 12.85 -3.75 -9.40
N LYS A 178 12.66 -4.28 -8.17
CA LYS A 178 13.66 -4.35 -7.10
C LYS A 178 13.82 -5.78 -6.56
N ASP A 179 14.42 -6.66 -7.34
CA ASP A 179 14.61 -8.08 -6.98
C ASP A 179 15.34 -8.28 -5.65
N GLU A 180 16.30 -7.40 -5.36
CA GLU A 180 17.10 -7.44 -4.15
C GLU A 180 16.33 -7.11 -2.85
N GLU A 181 15.13 -6.57 -2.98
CA GLU A 181 14.24 -6.28 -1.86
C GLU A 181 13.09 -7.28 -1.75
N SER A 182 13.11 -8.38 -2.50
CA SER A 182 12.07 -9.39 -2.46
C SER A 182 11.99 -10.11 -1.11
N VAL A 183 10.81 -10.67 -0.83
CA VAL A 183 10.48 -11.36 0.42
C VAL A 183 9.73 -12.64 0.10
N GLU A 184 10.00 -13.74 0.81
CA GLU A 184 9.22 -14.99 0.74
C GLU A 184 8.19 -15.03 1.85
N ILE A 185 6.93 -15.27 1.49
CA ILE A 185 5.77 -15.23 2.37
C ILE A 185 5.21 -16.64 2.52
N PRO A 186 5.13 -17.20 3.75
CA PRO A 186 4.60 -18.53 4.00
C PRO A 186 3.07 -18.54 4.11
N PHE A 187 2.46 -19.60 3.58
CA PHE A 187 1.05 -19.93 3.74
C PHE A 187 0.91 -21.40 4.12
N TYR A 188 -0.18 -21.75 4.80
CA TYR A 188 -0.49 -23.12 5.23
C TYR A 188 0.58 -23.74 6.16
N GLY A 189 0.71 -25.05 6.15
CA GLY A 189 1.63 -25.75 7.00
C GLY A 189 1.21 -25.76 8.47
N TYR A 190 2.20 -25.92 9.36
CA TYR A 190 1.99 -25.88 10.80
C TYR A 190 3.20 -25.26 11.51
N ILE A 191 2.99 -24.84 12.74
CA ILE A 191 4.02 -24.18 13.56
C ILE A 191 4.57 -25.16 14.58
N ASP A 192 5.89 -25.34 14.56
CA ASP A 192 6.65 -26.03 15.59
C ASP A 192 7.33 -25.00 16.47
N MET A 193 7.09 -25.09 17.77
CA MET A 193 7.64 -24.12 18.76
C MET A 193 8.46 -24.86 19.80
N ASN A 194 9.71 -24.48 19.90
CA ASN A 194 10.65 -25.01 20.89
C ASN A 194 11.26 -23.85 21.68
N SER A 195 11.75 -24.15 22.87
CA SER A 195 12.56 -23.23 23.67
C SER A 195 14.01 -23.69 23.67
N GLU A 196 14.89 -22.89 23.11
CA GLU A 196 16.32 -23.17 23.09
C GLU A 196 17.07 -22.01 23.79
N ASN A 197 17.86 -22.34 24.79
CA ASN A 197 18.60 -21.34 25.61
C ASN A 197 17.71 -20.23 26.19
N GLY A 198 16.46 -20.56 26.55
CA GLY A 198 15.48 -19.62 27.10
C GLY A 198 14.85 -18.66 26.06
N LYS A 199 15.10 -18.88 24.77
CA LYS A 199 14.50 -18.12 23.69
C LYS A 199 13.49 -18.97 22.92
N LEU A 200 12.37 -18.38 22.58
CA LEU A 200 11.37 -18.98 21.71
C LEU A 200 11.99 -19.17 20.31
N GLN A 201 11.95 -20.40 19.82
CA GLN A 201 12.27 -20.75 18.44
C GLN A 201 10.96 -21.18 17.75
N VAL A 202 10.64 -20.52 16.65
CA VAL A 202 9.42 -20.78 15.88
C VAL A 202 9.82 -21.22 14.49
N GLU A 203 9.42 -22.41 14.12
CA GLU A 203 9.66 -22.98 12.79
C GLU A 203 8.34 -23.22 12.07
N HIS A 204 8.22 -22.69 10.84
CA HIS A 204 7.05 -22.91 10.00
C HIS A 204 7.30 -24.09 9.08
N LYS A 205 6.72 -25.26 9.41
CA LYS A 205 6.91 -26.51 8.67
C LYS A 205 5.84 -26.72 7.61
N ASN A 206 6.26 -27.31 6.49
CA ASN A 206 5.38 -27.63 5.35
C ASN A 206 4.62 -26.43 4.79
N ALA A 207 5.17 -25.23 4.90
CA ALA A 207 4.58 -24.03 4.33
C ALA A 207 4.74 -23.99 2.81
N GLU A 208 3.73 -23.42 2.14
CA GLU A 208 3.82 -22.99 0.74
C GLU A 208 4.34 -21.56 0.70
N TYR A 209 5.49 -21.36 0.06
CA TYR A 209 6.09 -20.02 -0.04
C TYR A 209 5.72 -19.31 -1.34
N VAL A 210 5.48 -18.02 -1.24
CA VAL A 210 5.26 -17.11 -2.36
C VAL A 210 6.30 -15.99 -2.28
N LYS A 211 7.06 -15.77 -3.36
CA LYS A 211 8.00 -14.65 -3.45
C LYS A 211 7.25 -13.37 -3.80
N ALA A 212 7.30 -12.39 -2.93
CA ALA A 212 6.81 -11.03 -3.18
C ALA A 212 7.95 -10.19 -3.77
N VAL A 213 7.80 -9.76 -5.01
CA VAL A 213 8.79 -8.94 -5.72
C VAL A 213 8.26 -7.51 -5.84
N PRO A 214 8.99 -6.50 -5.31
CA PRO A 214 8.50 -5.12 -5.35
C PRO A 214 8.84 -4.42 -6.66
N TYR A 215 7.88 -3.60 -7.10
CA TYR A 215 7.99 -2.63 -8.18
C TYR A 215 7.72 -1.25 -7.61
N ASP A 216 8.68 -0.34 -7.74
CA ASP A 216 8.60 1.01 -7.20
C ASP A 216 8.16 2.00 -8.28
N ILE A 217 7.15 2.81 -7.97
CA ILE A 217 6.62 3.89 -8.81
C ILE A 217 6.90 5.22 -8.11
N PRO A 218 7.47 6.23 -8.83
CA PRO A 218 7.73 7.54 -8.26
C PRO A 218 6.44 8.36 -8.10
N ILE A 219 6.27 8.99 -6.95
CA ILE A 219 5.22 9.97 -6.69
C ILE A 219 5.89 11.33 -6.51
N ILE A 220 5.77 12.19 -7.49
CA ILE A 220 6.49 13.46 -7.59
C ILE A 220 5.70 14.55 -6.87
N GLY A 221 6.34 15.27 -5.97
CA GLY A 221 5.75 16.43 -5.32
C GLY A 221 5.80 17.68 -6.18
N ASP A 222 4.83 18.58 -6.01
CA ASP A 222 4.69 19.80 -6.80
C ASP A 222 5.88 20.75 -6.63
N ASN A 223 6.72 20.89 -7.65
CA ASN A 223 7.85 21.80 -7.77
C ASN A 223 8.79 21.85 -6.54
N ASN A 224 8.95 20.75 -5.81
CA ASN A 224 9.71 20.71 -4.55
C ASN A 224 10.89 19.71 -4.54
N HIS A 225 11.16 19.03 -5.64
CA HIS A 225 12.20 18.00 -5.76
C HIS A 225 12.05 16.81 -4.80
N ILE A 226 10.87 16.61 -4.23
CA ILE A 226 10.54 15.45 -3.40
C ILE A 226 9.90 14.37 -4.26
N VAL A 227 10.38 13.15 -4.12
CA VAL A 227 9.79 12.00 -4.81
C VAL A 227 9.58 10.87 -3.81
N ASN A 228 8.33 10.63 -3.46
CA ASN A 228 7.92 9.50 -2.63
C ASN A 228 7.80 8.21 -3.47
N THR A 229 7.58 7.08 -2.83
CA THR A 229 7.49 5.78 -3.50
C THR A 229 6.13 5.15 -3.26
N LEU A 230 5.45 4.73 -4.33
CA LEU A 230 4.40 3.73 -4.27
C LEU A 230 5.01 2.37 -4.63
N ARG A 231 4.99 1.41 -3.69
CA ARG A 231 5.52 0.07 -3.88
C ARG A 231 4.41 -0.92 -4.15
N LEU A 232 4.49 -1.57 -5.29
CA LEU A 232 3.55 -2.61 -5.73
C LEU A 232 4.22 -3.98 -5.66
N TRP A 233 3.57 -4.95 -5.00
CA TRP A 233 4.09 -6.29 -4.80
C TRP A 233 3.52 -7.28 -5.82
N SER A 234 4.38 -7.95 -6.57
CA SER A 234 4.05 -9.00 -7.53
C SER A 234 4.31 -10.37 -6.93
N ALA A 235 3.36 -11.30 -7.06
CA ALA A 235 3.53 -12.69 -6.63
C ALA A 235 4.29 -13.51 -7.69
N GLU A 236 5.42 -14.05 -7.30
CA GLU A 236 6.31 -14.83 -8.15
C GLU A 236 6.74 -16.14 -7.46
N PRO A 237 7.27 -17.13 -8.20
CA PRO A 237 7.74 -18.36 -7.62
C PRO A 237 8.82 -18.14 -6.56
N ALA A 238 8.68 -18.84 -5.42
CA ALA A 238 9.67 -18.85 -4.35
C ALA A 238 10.92 -19.68 -4.74
N SER A 239 11.98 -19.57 -3.94
CA SER A 239 13.22 -20.31 -4.15
C SER A 239 13.04 -21.81 -3.98
N VAL A 240 12.10 -22.21 -3.12
CA VAL A 240 11.74 -23.61 -2.86
C VAL A 240 10.39 -23.90 -3.49
N TYR A 241 10.36 -24.80 -4.46
CA TYR A 241 9.11 -25.26 -5.07
C TYR A 241 8.44 -26.31 -4.15
N PRO A 242 7.12 -26.23 -3.94
CA PRO A 242 6.40 -27.29 -3.27
C PRO A 242 6.47 -28.58 -4.12
N ALA A 243 6.38 -29.74 -3.48
CA ALA A 243 6.40 -31.08 -4.14
C ALA A 243 5.12 -31.38 -4.95
N THR A 244 4.37 -30.37 -5.35
CA THR A 244 3.12 -30.46 -6.10
C THR A 244 3.33 -30.16 -7.58
N ASP A 245 2.30 -30.39 -8.40
CA ASP A 245 2.30 -30.08 -9.83
C ASP A 245 2.71 -28.59 -10.05
N ALA A 246 3.79 -28.41 -10.80
CA ALA A 246 4.35 -27.10 -11.11
C ALA A 246 3.34 -26.18 -11.83
N PHE A 247 2.47 -26.72 -12.69
CA PHE A 247 1.44 -25.95 -13.38
C PHE A 247 0.38 -25.40 -12.40
N GLU A 248 -0.07 -26.24 -11.48
CA GLU A 248 -1.05 -25.86 -10.46
C GLU A 248 -0.45 -24.82 -9.50
N TYR A 249 0.79 -25.01 -9.07
CA TYR A 249 1.51 -24.04 -8.27
C TYR A 249 1.59 -22.66 -8.96
N HIS A 250 2.03 -22.63 -10.23
CA HIS A 250 2.12 -21.39 -11.00
C HIS A 250 0.75 -20.74 -11.26
N ARG A 251 -0.31 -21.55 -11.39
CA ARG A 251 -1.67 -21.05 -11.54
C ARG A 251 -2.12 -20.31 -10.26
N LYS A 252 -2.02 -20.98 -9.12
CA LYS A 252 -2.37 -20.42 -7.80
C LYS A 252 -1.56 -19.17 -7.43
N LEU A 253 -0.27 -19.15 -7.77
CA LEU A 253 0.57 -17.99 -7.60
C LEU A 253 0.07 -16.76 -8.38
N ARG A 254 -0.24 -16.99 -9.67
CA ARG A 254 -0.71 -15.90 -10.53
C ARG A 254 -2.04 -15.31 -10.06
N GLU A 255 -2.87 -16.10 -9.40
CA GLU A 255 -4.15 -15.64 -8.85
C GLU A 255 -3.96 -14.58 -7.75
N ILE A 256 -2.91 -14.68 -6.91
CA ILE A 256 -2.66 -13.75 -5.80
C ILE A 256 -2.52 -12.30 -6.30
N SER A 257 -1.81 -12.09 -7.40
CA SER A 257 -1.67 -10.75 -8.00
C SER A 257 -2.44 -10.62 -9.32
N SER A 258 -3.53 -11.37 -9.52
CA SER A 258 -4.30 -11.33 -10.76
C SER A 258 -5.19 -10.09 -10.81
N MET A 259 -6.16 -9.98 -9.92
CA MET A 259 -7.17 -8.94 -9.93
C MET A 259 -7.52 -8.46 -8.52
N LEU A 260 -7.95 -7.23 -8.44
CA LEU A 260 -8.55 -6.63 -7.25
C LEU A 260 -9.92 -7.26 -6.99
N TYR A 261 -10.21 -7.59 -5.72
CA TYR A 261 -11.50 -8.12 -5.25
C TYR A 261 -11.97 -9.37 -6.03
N PRO A 262 -11.29 -10.53 -5.87
CA PRO A 262 -11.82 -11.78 -6.38
C PRO A 262 -13.20 -12.06 -5.77
N ASN A 263 -14.06 -12.77 -6.50
CA ASN A 263 -15.35 -13.18 -5.98
C ASN A 263 -15.19 -14.05 -4.74
N ASP A 264 -15.66 -13.57 -3.58
CA ASP A 264 -15.54 -14.20 -2.26
C ASP A 264 -16.84 -14.86 -1.79
N GLU A 265 -17.76 -15.17 -2.69
CA GLU A 265 -18.94 -16.00 -2.39
C GLU A 265 -18.52 -17.45 -2.13
N THR A 266 -17.46 -17.93 -2.80
CA THR A 266 -16.92 -19.27 -2.61
C THR A 266 -15.82 -19.32 -1.55
N GLU A 267 -15.52 -20.52 -1.02
CA GLU A 267 -14.41 -20.70 -0.08
C GLU A 267 -13.06 -20.37 -0.71
N GLU A 268 -12.85 -20.79 -1.96
CA GLU A 268 -11.63 -20.52 -2.71
C GLU A 268 -11.41 -19.01 -2.90
N GLY A 269 -12.47 -18.27 -3.20
CA GLY A 269 -12.41 -16.83 -3.34
C GLY A 269 -12.10 -16.13 -2.01
N LYS A 270 -12.67 -16.60 -0.89
CA LYS A 270 -12.32 -16.10 0.45
C LYS A 270 -10.86 -16.38 0.78
N VAL A 271 -10.37 -17.61 0.50
CA VAL A 271 -8.96 -17.97 0.68
C VAL A 271 -8.06 -17.04 -0.14
N LEU A 272 -8.38 -16.82 -1.41
CA LEU A 272 -7.59 -15.96 -2.29
C LEU A 272 -7.54 -14.52 -1.78
N ARG A 273 -8.68 -13.96 -1.34
CA ARG A 273 -8.76 -12.60 -0.80
C ARG A 273 -7.93 -12.47 0.49
N LEU A 274 -8.00 -13.43 1.39
CA LEU A 274 -7.16 -13.41 2.60
C LEU A 274 -5.67 -13.60 2.27
N LYS A 275 -5.34 -14.45 1.27
CA LYS A 275 -3.97 -14.56 0.74
C LYS A 275 -3.45 -13.22 0.22
N GLN A 276 -4.23 -12.51 -0.56
CA GLN A 276 -3.87 -11.18 -1.09
C GLN A 276 -3.55 -10.22 0.04
N GLN A 277 -4.40 -10.16 1.06
CA GLN A 277 -4.22 -9.26 2.21
C GLN A 277 -2.93 -9.58 2.97
N TYR A 278 -2.70 -10.85 3.31
CA TYR A 278 -1.49 -11.21 4.04
C TYR A 278 -0.23 -11.04 3.18
N PHE A 279 -0.32 -11.33 1.89
CA PHE A 279 0.79 -11.23 0.94
C PHE A 279 1.42 -9.83 0.93
N PHE A 280 0.65 -8.78 0.63
CA PHE A 280 1.24 -7.44 0.54
C PHE A 280 1.54 -6.83 1.92
N VAL A 281 0.78 -7.20 2.95
CA VAL A 281 1.01 -6.80 4.33
C VAL A 281 2.35 -7.33 4.82
N SER A 282 2.55 -8.64 4.77
CA SER A 282 3.78 -9.27 5.25
C SER A 282 4.99 -8.75 4.48
N ALA A 283 4.92 -8.68 3.14
CA ALA A 283 5.99 -8.13 2.31
C ALA A 283 6.36 -6.69 2.70
N GLY A 284 5.36 -5.82 2.84
CA GLY A 284 5.58 -4.41 3.17
C GLY A 284 6.11 -4.20 4.58
N VAL A 285 5.60 -4.93 5.58
CA VAL A 285 6.04 -4.84 6.98
C VAL A 285 7.48 -5.34 7.13
N ILE A 286 7.82 -6.51 6.58
CA ILE A 286 9.19 -7.05 6.59
C ILE A 286 10.15 -6.05 5.95
N ASN A 287 9.79 -5.50 4.79
CA ASN A 287 10.63 -4.53 4.10
C ASN A 287 10.84 -3.24 4.92
N ALA A 288 9.77 -2.70 5.53
CA ALA A 288 9.85 -1.53 6.40
C ALA A 288 10.78 -1.76 7.60
N ILE A 289 10.68 -2.92 8.25
CA ILE A 289 11.54 -3.30 9.38
C ILE A 289 13.00 -3.49 8.93
N ARG A 290 13.23 -4.15 7.79
CA ARG A 290 14.58 -4.29 7.21
C ARG A 290 15.23 -2.93 6.93
N ARG A 291 14.48 -1.97 6.37
CA ARG A 291 14.93 -0.59 6.15
C ARG A 291 15.23 0.13 7.46
N HIS A 292 14.34 -0.01 8.45
CA HIS A 292 14.54 0.57 9.78
C HIS A 292 15.81 0.03 10.44
N LYS A 293 16.01 -1.29 10.44
CA LYS A 293 17.22 -1.93 11.03
C LYS A 293 18.51 -1.52 10.33
N LYS A 294 18.49 -1.29 9.01
CA LYS A 294 19.68 -0.76 8.30
C LYS A 294 20.11 0.61 8.83
N ILE A 295 19.17 1.45 9.30
CA ILE A 295 19.43 2.81 9.78
C ILE A 295 19.71 2.83 11.28
N PHE A 296 18.86 2.20 12.08
CA PHE A 296 18.85 2.34 13.54
C PHE A 296 19.51 1.17 14.29
N LYS A 297 19.76 0.04 13.62
CA LYS A 297 20.37 -1.19 14.19
C LYS A 297 19.57 -1.83 15.32
N THR A 298 18.32 -1.43 15.54
CA THR A 298 17.42 -1.94 16.57
C THR A 298 15.98 -1.77 16.15
N VAL A 299 15.07 -2.58 16.66
CA VAL A 299 13.63 -2.42 16.52
C VAL A 299 12.96 -1.73 17.72
N LYS A 300 13.68 -1.56 18.84
CA LYS A 300 13.12 -1.01 20.09
C LYS A 300 12.64 0.44 20.01
N ASN A 301 13.04 1.17 18.98
CA ASN A 301 12.59 2.54 18.70
C ASN A 301 11.69 2.64 17.46
N LEU A 302 11.13 1.52 17.01
CA LEU A 302 10.32 1.47 15.80
C LEU A 302 9.11 2.41 15.90
N ASP A 303 8.43 2.42 17.05
CA ASP A 303 7.28 3.29 17.35
C ASP A 303 7.57 4.79 17.23
N LYS A 304 8.81 5.20 17.44
CA LYS A 304 9.25 6.60 17.31
C LYS A 304 9.56 6.99 15.86
N LYS A 305 9.74 6.00 14.97
CA LYS A 305 10.31 6.19 13.63
C LYS A 305 9.42 5.68 12.51
N VAL A 306 8.44 4.83 12.80
CA VAL A 306 7.58 4.20 11.81
C VAL A 306 6.12 4.33 12.22
N VAL A 307 5.26 4.55 11.22
CA VAL A 307 3.81 4.38 11.33
C VAL A 307 3.35 3.48 10.19
N PHE A 308 2.56 2.48 10.50
CA PHE A 308 1.82 1.69 9.55
C PHE A 308 0.38 2.20 9.51
N HIS A 309 -0.03 2.77 8.39
CA HIS A 309 -1.38 3.23 8.19
C HIS A 309 -2.23 2.13 7.55
N ILE A 310 -3.24 1.69 8.27
CA ILE A 310 -4.19 0.65 7.90
C ILE A 310 -5.39 1.32 7.22
N ASN A 311 -5.43 1.29 5.87
CA ASN A 311 -6.49 1.91 5.08
C ASN A 311 -7.62 0.91 4.86
N ASP A 312 -8.72 1.05 5.62
CA ASP A 312 -9.76 0.05 5.85
C ASP A 312 -9.21 -1.21 6.55
N THR A 313 -10.00 -2.28 6.65
CA THR A 313 -9.63 -3.51 7.33
C THR A 313 -8.70 -4.42 6.53
N HIS A 314 -8.59 -4.21 5.21
CA HIS A 314 -7.80 -5.05 4.33
C HIS A 314 -6.35 -5.27 4.81
N PRO A 315 -5.61 -4.24 5.27
CA PRO A 315 -4.27 -4.44 5.81
C PRO A 315 -4.23 -4.64 7.34
N ALA A 316 -5.32 -4.97 8.01
CA ALA A 316 -5.34 -5.15 9.49
C ALA A 316 -4.41 -6.25 9.99
N LEU A 317 -4.02 -7.19 9.13
CA LEU A 317 -3.01 -8.22 9.41
C LEU A 317 -1.61 -7.65 9.70
N ILE A 318 -1.38 -6.35 9.48
CA ILE A 318 -0.18 -5.65 9.94
C ILE A 318 0.03 -5.86 11.45
N VAL A 319 -1.04 -5.88 12.22
CA VAL A 319 -0.98 -6.01 13.67
C VAL A 319 -0.34 -7.33 14.11
N PRO A 320 -0.88 -8.51 13.76
CA PRO A 320 -0.28 -9.78 14.15
C PRO A 320 1.03 -10.06 13.40
N GLU A 321 1.23 -9.56 12.18
CA GLU A 321 2.50 -9.72 11.46
C GLU A 321 3.64 -8.92 12.11
N LEU A 322 3.38 -7.70 12.56
CA LEU A 322 4.37 -6.93 13.30
C LEU A 322 4.71 -7.60 14.62
N MET A 323 3.72 -8.12 15.35
CA MET A 323 3.94 -8.92 16.56
C MET A 323 4.78 -10.15 16.27
N ARG A 324 4.48 -10.90 15.18
CA ARG A 324 5.24 -12.07 14.77
C ARG A 324 6.73 -11.73 14.59
N ILE A 325 7.02 -10.68 13.85
CA ILE A 325 8.42 -10.28 13.60
C ILE A 325 9.10 -9.86 14.89
N LEU A 326 8.44 -9.06 15.73
CA LEU A 326 9.04 -8.57 16.97
C LEU A 326 9.27 -9.68 18.00
N VAL A 327 8.38 -10.67 18.09
CA VAL A 327 8.49 -11.78 19.05
C VAL A 327 9.35 -12.92 18.50
N ASP A 328 9.06 -13.39 17.28
CA ASP A 328 9.68 -14.61 16.74
C ASP A 328 11.07 -14.34 16.15
N GLU A 329 11.27 -13.21 15.46
CA GLU A 329 12.53 -12.91 14.77
C GLU A 329 13.45 -11.98 15.59
N GLU A 330 12.86 -11.00 16.30
CA GLU A 330 13.63 -10.03 17.09
C GLU A 330 13.71 -10.40 18.59
N HIS A 331 13.03 -11.47 18.99
CA HIS A 331 13.02 -12.05 20.33
C HIS A 331 12.70 -11.05 21.46
N LEU A 332 11.77 -10.10 21.16
CA LEU A 332 11.26 -9.21 22.20
C LEU A 332 10.21 -9.94 23.05
N GLU A 333 10.17 -9.56 24.34
CA GLU A 333 9.07 -9.98 25.20
C GLU A 333 7.74 -9.45 24.69
N TRP A 334 6.66 -10.23 24.89
CA TRP A 334 5.33 -9.91 24.35
C TRP A 334 4.86 -8.49 24.68
N ASP A 335 5.02 -8.06 25.91
CA ASP A 335 4.52 -6.74 26.36
C ASP A 335 5.30 -5.59 25.72
N GLU A 336 6.63 -5.75 25.52
CA GLU A 336 7.46 -4.78 24.79
C GLU A 336 7.04 -4.74 23.31
N ALA A 337 6.87 -5.89 22.67
CA ALA A 337 6.43 -6.02 21.27
C ALA A 337 5.03 -5.42 21.08
N TRP A 338 4.10 -5.70 21.99
CA TRP A 338 2.73 -5.17 21.93
C TRP A 338 2.70 -3.65 22.11
N LYS A 339 3.50 -3.09 23.00
CA LYS A 339 3.64 -1.64 23.18
C LYS A 339 4.15 -0.96 21.91
N ILE A 340 5.17 -1.53 21.27
CA ILE A 340 5.69 -1.02 19.99
C ILE A 340 4.62 -1.10 18.92
N THR A 341 3.96 -2.25 18.77
CA THR A 341 2.89 -2.46 17.77
C THR A 341 1.77 -1.45 17.92
N LYS A 342 1.26 -1.26 19.13
CA LYS A 342 0.20 -0.28 19.39
C LYS A 342 0.59 1.15 19.04
N ASN A 343 1.86 1.51 19.17
CA ASN A 343 2.34 2.84 18.84
C ASN A 343 2.78 3.00 17.38
N CYS A 344 2.77 1.93 16.60
CA CYS A 344 3.06 1.96 15.16
C CYS A 344 1.80 1.95 14.29
N CYS A 345 0.64 1.43 14.75
CA CYS A 345 -0.54 1.21 13.92
C CYS A 345 -1.53 2.37 14.03
N ALA A 346 -2.00 2.86 12.87
CA ALA A 346 -3.08 3.82 12.77
C ALA A 346 -4.12 3.29 11.76
N TYR A 347 -5.41 3.40 12.07
CA TYR A 347 -6.49 2.80 11.31
C TYR A 347 -7.50 3.84 10.83
N THR A 348 -7.80 3.81 9.54
CA THR A 348 -8.93 4.55 8.95
C THR A 348 -10.00 3.56 8.50
N ASN A 349 -11.22 3.69 9.04
CA ASN A 349 -12.36 2.92 8.61
C ASN A 349 -13.10 3.64 7.47
N HIS A 350 -13.49 2.89 6.43
CA HIS A 350 -14.28 3.37 5.30
C HIS A 350 -15.69 2.76 5.26
N THR A 351 -15.91 1.69 6.03
CA THR A 351 -17.12 0.88 6.00
C THR A 351 -18.10 1.31 7.09
N ILE A 352 -19.36 1.59 6.72
CA ILE A 352 -20.42 1.99 7.65
C ILE A 352 -21.29 0.79 8.07
N LEU A 353 -21.60 -0.10 7.11
CA LEU A 353 -22.56 -1.18 7.33
C LEU A 353 -21.93 -2.32 8.12
N ALA A 354 -22.60 -2.77 9.19
CA ALA A 354 -22.12 -3.85 10.06
C ALA A 354 -21.88 -5.17 9.30
N GLU A 355 -22.71 -5.48 8.33
CA GLU A 355 -22.60 -6.67 7.48
C GLU A 355 -21.38 -6.61 6.53
N ALA A 356 -20.96 -5.40 6.16
CA ALA A 356 -19.80 -5.19 5.30
C ALA A 356 -18.49 -5.07 6.08
N LEU A 357 -18.52 -5.02 7.42
CA LEU A 357 -17.31 -5.11 8.24
C LEU A 357 -16.67 -6.49 8.10
N GLU A 358 -15.45 -6.52 7.65
CA GLU A 358 -14.75 -7.75 7.27
C GLU A 358 -14.54 -8.71 8.44
N LYS A 359 -14.93 -9.97 8.22
CA LYS A 359 -14.81 -11.08 9.18
C LYS A 359 -14.33 -12.31 8.46
N TRP A 360 -13.41 -13.06 9.06
CA TRP A 360 -12.90 -14.30 8.49
C TRP A 360 -13.32 -15.49 9.31
N PRO A 361 -13.82 -16.59 8.68
CA PRO A 361 -14.05 -17.86 9.36
C PRO A 361 -12.76 -18.32 10.04
N LEU A 362 -12.85 -18.70 11.31
CA LEU A 362 -11.70 -19.08 12.13
C LEU A 362 -10.92 -20.27 11.55
N GLU A 363 -11.65 -21.27 11.03
CA GLU A 363 -11.05 -22.45 10.39
C GLU A 363 -10.24 -22.08 9.16
N LEU A 364 -10.78 -21.24 8.27
CA LEU A 364 -10.07 -20.76 7.10
C LEU A 364 -8.83 -19.96 7.51
N PHE A 365 -8.99 -19.05 8.45
CA PHE A 365 -7.91 -18.16 8.93
C PHE A 365 -6.76 -18.95 9.55
N SER A 366 -7.06 -19.89 10.45
CA SER A 366 -6.05 -20.72 11.15
C SER A 366 -5.34 -21.69 10.22
N ARG A 367 -6.07 -22.29 9.26
CA ARG A 367 -5.50 -23.20 8.26
C ARG A 367 -4.56 -22.47 7.30
N LEU A 368 -4.95 -21.27 6.85
CA LEU A 368 -4.16 -20.49 5.88
C LEU A 368 -2.95 -19.83 6.51
N LEU A 369 -3.11 -19.28 7.73
CA LEU A 369 -2.13 -18.42 8.41
C LEU A 369 -1.90 -18.91 9.86
N PRO A 370 -1.34 -20.11 10.08
CA PRO A 370 -1.31 -20.73 11.40
C PRO A 370 -0.59 -19.91 12.45
N ARG A 371 0.56 -19.27 12.14
CA ARG A 371 1.26 -18.45 13.12
C ARG A 371 0.55 -17.13 13.41
N ILE A 372 -0.01 -16.51 12.39
CA ILE A 372 -0.78 -15.27 12.52
C ILE A 372 -2.04 -15.50 13.35
N TYR A 373 -2.67 -16.67 13.19
CA TYR A 373 -3.78 -17.10 14.03
C TYR A 373 -3.40 -17.19 15.51
N GLN A 374 -2.33 -17.92 15.85
CA GLN A 374 -1.86 -18.08 17.23
C GLN A 374 -1.59 -16.70 17.91
N ILE A 375 -0.97 -15.79 17.16
CA ILE A 375 -0.70 -14.43 17.66
C ILE A 375 -2.01 -13.64 17.83
N THR A 376 -2.93 -13.74 16.86
CA THR A 376 -4.24 -13.07 16.95
C THR A 376 -5.07 -13.61 18.13
N GLU A 377 -5.01 -14.91 18.38
CA GLU A 377 -5.67 -15.56 19.51
C GLU A 377 -5.12 -15.03 20.85
N GLU A 378 -3.81 -14.92 21.00
CA GLU A 378 -3.19 -14.37 22.20
C GLU A 378 -3.49 -12.87 22.37
N ILE A 379 -3.51 -12.10 21.29
CA ILE A 379 -3.97 -10.70 21.30
C ILE A 379 -5.43 -10.65 21.81
N ASN A 380 -6.31 -11.48 21.26
CA ASN A 380 -7.72 -11.54 21.67
C ASN A 380 -7.86 -11.92 23.15
N ARG A 381 -7.16 -12.95 23.61
CA ARG A 381 -7.19 -13.39 25.01
C ARG A 381 -6.80 -12.26 25.98
N ARG A 382 -5.69 -11.56 25.69
CA ARG A 382 -5.23 -10.44 26.53
C ARG A 382 -6.20 -9.25 26.45
N PHE A 383 -6.74 -8.98 25.28
CA PHE A 383 -7.72 -7.92 25.09
C PHE A 383 -9.02 -8.19 25.86
N GLN A 384 -9.53 -9.43 25.82
CA GLN A 384 -10.70 -9.83 26.59
C GLN A 384 -10.45 -9.70 28.11
N ASN A 385 -9.27 -10.11 28.61
CA ASN A 385 -8.90 -9.96 30.01
C ASN A 385 -8.88 -8.48 30.44
N GLU A 386 -8.38 -7.58 29.58
CA GLU A 386 -8.39 -6.14 29.85
C GLU A 386 -9.83 -5.58 29.89
N ILE A 387 -10.72 -6.04 29.00
CA ILE A 387 -12.13 -5.64 29.01
C ILE A 387 -12.84 -6.20 30.26
N GLN A 388 -12.61 -7.47 30.59
CA GLN A 388 -13.18 -8.12 31.78
C GLN A 388 -12.77 -7.40 33.07
N ALA A 389 -11.49 -7.00 33.18
CA ALA A 389 -11.02 -6.23 34.33
C ALA A 389 -11.70 -4.87 34.46
N LYS A 390 -12.04 -4.23 33.31
CA LYS A 390 -12.73 -2.94 33.29
C LYS A 390 -14.26 -3.06 33.50
N TYR A 391 -14.84 -4.18 33.10
CA TYR A 391 -16.30 -4.44 33.17
C TYR A 391 -16.54 -5.84 33.75
N PRO A 392 -16.26 -6.06 35.05
CA PRO A 392 -16.24 -7.40 35.68
C PRO A 392 -17.60 -8.11 35.59
N ASP A 393 -18.72 -7.39 35.71
CA ASP A 393 -20.07 -7.95 35.72
C ASP A 393 -20.77 -7.94 34.34
N ASN A 394 -20.06 -7.63 33.26
CA ASN A 394 -20.68 -7.49 31.94
C ASN A 394 -20.02 -8.40 30.89
N GLN A 395 -20.38 -9.68 30.90
CA GLN A 395 -19.91 -10.70 29.98
C GLN A 395 -20.30 -10.43 28.53
N ASP A 396 -21.47 -9.84 28.31
CA ASP A 396 -21.92 -9.52 26.94
C ASP A 396 -21.05 -8.46 26.29
N LYS A 397 -20.55 -7.52 27.08
CA LYS A 397 -19.61 -6.52 26.61
C LYS A 397 -18.25 -7.13 26.25
N VAL A 398 -17.77 -8.09 27.03
CA VAL A 398 -16.54 -8.84 26.70
C VAL A 398 -16.67 -9.57 25.36
N LYS A 399 -17.82 -10.24 25.15
CA LYS A 399 -18.11 -10.98 23.90
C LYS A 399 -18.27 -10.03 22.71
N SER A 400 -19.03 -8.95 22.86
CA SER A 400 -19.29 -8.00 21.76
C SER A 400 -18.01 -7.33 21.27
N MET A 401 -17.06 -7.02 22.16
CA MET A 401 -15.80 -6.37 21.86
C MET A 401 -14.70 -7.34 21.40
N ALA A 402 -14.88 -8.65 21.60
CA ALA A 402 -13.87 -9.65 21.26
C ALA A 402 -13.44 -9.59 19.77
N ILE A 403 -12.15 -9.80 19.53
CA ILE A 403 -11.58 -9.91 18.18
C ILE A 403 -11.98 -11.25 17.55
N ILE A 404 -11.91 -12.33 18.35
CA ILE A 404 -12.34 -13.67 17.94
C ILE A 404 -13.59 -14.01 18.75
N TYR A 405 -14.70 -14.20 18.07
CA TYR A 405 -15.97 -14.60 18.66
C TYR A 405 -16.87 -15.26 17.63
N ASP A 406 -17.63 -16.26 18.05
CA ASP A 406 -18.58 -17.01 17.23
C ASP A 406 -17.96 -17.58 15.93
N GLY A 407 -16.79 -18.22 16.08
CA GLY A 407 -16.09 -18.85 14.97
C GLY A 407 -15.53 -17.87 13.91
N GLN A 408 -15.44 -16.58 14.24
CA GLN A 408 -14.97 -15.55 13.29
C GLN A 408 -13.91 -14.63 13.89
N VAL A 409 -12.98 -14.17 13.04
CA VAL A 409 -11.99 -13.13 13.33
C VAL A 409 -12.49 -11.80 12.78
N LYS A 410 -12.75 -10.83 13.66
CA LYS A 410 -13.27 -9.49 13.32
C LYS A 410 -12.13 -8.52 13.06
N MET A 411 -11.90 -8.18 11.81
CA MET A 411 -10.72 -7.42 11.40
C MET A 411 -10.75 -5.95 11.89
N ALA A 412 -11.91 -5.31 11.92
CA ALA A 412 -12.04 -3.96 12.49
C ALA A 412 -11.71 -3.94 13.99
N HIS A 413 -12.15 -4.96 14.75
CA HIS A 413 -11.82 -5.06 16.17
C HIS A 413 -10.31 -5.23 16.39
N LEU A 414 -9.65 -6.05 15.58
CA LEU A 414 -8.20 -6.22 15.61
C LEU A 414 -7.47 -4.90 15.36
N ALA A 415 -7.85 -4.17 14.32
CA ALA A 415 -7.23 -2.89 13.96
C ALA A 415 -7.46 -1.82 15.05
N ILE A 416 -8.66 -1.76 15.63
CA ILE A 416 -9.00 -0.83 16.72
C ILE A 416 -8.24 -1.17 18.00
N ALA A 417 -8.13 -2.45 18.38
CA ALA A 417 -7.42 -2.87 19.59
C ALA A 417 -5.94 -2.49 19.60
N ALA A 418 -5.32 -2.44 18.41
CA ALA A 418 -3.91 -2.13 18.22
C ALA A 418 -3.65 -0.70 17.72
N GLY A 419 -4.67 0.05 17.31
CA GLY A 419 -4.49 1.37 16.74
C GLY A 419 -4.29 2.44 17.81
N PHE A 420 -3.20 3.24 17.73
CA PHE A 420 -3.06 4.42 18.56
C PHE A 420 -3.92 5.59 18.06
N SER A 421 -4.36 5.53 16.81
CA SER A 421 -5.31 6.46 16.20
C SER A 421 -6.28 5.69 15.31
N VAL A 422 -7.56 6.00 15.47
CA VAL A 422 -8.65 5.42 14.67
C VAL A 422 -9.53 6.56 14.20
N ASN A 423 -9.85 6.60 12.91
CA ASN A 423 -10.73 7.62 12.33
C ASN A 423 -11.67 7.06 11.27
N GLY A 424 -12.76 7.76 11.02
CA GLY A 424 -13.59 7.59 9.82
C GLY A 424 -13.20 8.61 8.74
N VAL A 425 -13.85 8.52 7.58
CA VAL A 425 -13.54 9.35 6.40
C VAL A 425 -14.31 10.66 6.32
N ALA A 426 -15.36 10.83 7.14
CA ALA A 426 -16.15 12.05 7.24
C ALA A 426 -16.67 12.21 8.68
N ARG A 427 -17.09 13.43 9.06
CA ARG A 427 -17.63 13.70 10.40
C ARG A 427 -18.85 12.83 10.70
N LEU A 428 -19.86 12.83 9.81
CA LEU A 428 -21.06 12.02 9.98
C LEU A 428 -20.73 10.52 10.05
N HIS A 429 -19.86 10.03 9.16
CA HIS A 429 -19.37 8.65 9.18
C HIS A 429 -18.74 8.29 10.53
N THR A 430 -17.87 9.15 11.05
CA THR A 430 -17.20 8.94 12.34
C THR A 430 -18.21 8.92 13.51
N GLU A 431 -19.24 9.77 13.48
CA GLU A 431 -20.28 9.78 14.52
C GLU A 431 -21.16 8.51 14.47
N ILE A 432 -21.47 7.98 13.26
CA ILE A 432 -22.17 6.71 13.10
C ILE A 432 -21.34 5.55 13.70
N LEU A 433 -20.04 5.48 13.38
CA LEU A 433 -19.15 4.47 13.94
C LEU A 433 -19.09 4.53 15.48
N LYS A 434 -19.02 5.74 16.05
CA LYS A 434 -18.94 5.95 17.50
C LYS A 434 -20.22 5.57 18.24
N HIS A 435 -21.37 5.86 17.66
CA HIS A 435 -22.64 5.77 18.38
C HIS A 435 -23.47 4.56 17.98
N GLN A 436 -23.15 3.87 16.90
CA GLN A 436 -23.90 2.74 16.39
C GLN A 436 -22.98 1.51 16.17
N GLU A 437 -22.28 1.42 15.07
CA GLU A 437 -21.67 0.19 14.56
C GLU A 437 -20.50 -0.35 15.40
N LEU A 438 -19.63 0.53 15.87
CA LEU A 438 -18.46 0.17 16.66
C LEU A 438 -18.47 0.77 18.07
N LYS A 439 -19.65 1.18 18.54
CA LYS A 439 -19.87 1.89 19.81
C LYS A 439 -19.11 1.27 20.98
N GLU A 440 -19.25 -0.03 21.16
CA GLU A 440 -18.70 -0.71 22.34
C GLU A 440 -17.16 -0.70 22.35
N ILE A 441 -16.54 -0.95 21.20
CA ILE A 441 -15.08 -1.03 21.11
C ILE A 441 -14.41 0.36 21.03
N ILE A 442 -15.08 1.34 20.43
CA ILE A 442 -14.56 2.71 20.26
C ILE A 442 -14.62 3.51 21.57
N LEU A 443 -15.61 3.32 22.43
CA LEU A 443 -15.70 3.99 23.74
C LEU A 443 -14.49 3.74 24.63
N ARG A 444 -13.67 2.74 24.33
CA ARG A 444 -12.40 2.47 25.01
C ARG A 444 -11.28 3.40 24.58
N LEU A 445 -11.30 3.84 23.33
CA LEU A 445 -10.30 4.71 22.73
C LEU A 445 -10.83 6.13 22.78
N ASN A 446 -10.05 7.08 23.30
CA ASN A 446 -10.30 8.49 23.05
C ASN A 446 -10.10 8.70 21.53
N MET A 447 -11.18 8.48 20.75
CA MET A 447 -11.13 8.72 19.31
C MET A 447 -10.86 10.19 19.07
N ILE A 448 -9.68 10.44 18.62
CA ILE A 448 -9.31 11.76 18.10
C ILE A 448 -9.84 11.80 16.67
N MET A 449 -10.80 12.69 16.42
CA MET A 449 -11.14 13.09 15.05
C MET A 449 -9.90 13.73 14.43
N ALA A 450 -9.13 12.93 13.71
CA ALA A 450 -8.07 13.48 12.90
C ALA A 450 -7.90 12.62 11.65
N ILE A 451 -8.30 13.17 10.54
CA ILE A 451 -7.69 12.91 9.25
C ILE A 451 -6.17 12.82 9.50
N ILE A 452 -5.42 12.09 8.68
CA ILE A 452 -3.94 11.98 8.61
C ILE A 452 -3.17 13.23 9.10
N TYR A 453 -3.83 14.36 9.19
CA TYR A 453 -3.39 15.66 9.67
C TYR A 453 -2.73 15.68 11.05
N MET A 454 -3.21 14.94 12.03
CA MET A 454 -2.67 15.07 13.40
C MET A 454 -1.33 14.41 13.63
N PHE A 455 -0.97 13.43 12.80
CA PHE A 455 0.37 12.86 12.86
C PHE A 455 1.47 13.84 12.50
N LEU A 456 1.13 14.83 11.68
CA LEU A 456 2.03 15.79 11.10
C LEU A 456 2.04 17.10 11.89
N LEU A 457 0.97 17.41 12.60
CA LEU A 457 0.77 18.67 13.30
C LEU A 457 1.71 18.92 14.48
N ASN A 458 2.15 17.88 15.17
CA ASN A 458 2.96 18.05 16.39
C ASN A 458 4.41 18.51 16.16
N LYS A 459 4.85 18.77 14.92
CA LYS A 459 6.24 19.18 14.65
C LYS A 459 6.46 20.32 13.67
N TYR A 460 5.43 20.85 12.98
CA TYR A 460 5.66 21.88 11.96
C TYR A 460 4.71 23.07 12.04
N HIS A 461 5.25 24.17 12.53
CA HIS A 461 4.58 25.50 12.61
C HIS A 461 4.22 26.14 11.25
N ARG A 462 4.36 25.42 10.11
CA ARG A 462 4.01 25.91 8.75
C ARG A 462 2.58 25.61 8.29
N LEU A 463 1.75 25.06 9.13
CA LEU A 463 0.44 24.48 8.78
C LEU A 463 -0.71 25.46 8.56
N LYS A 464 -0.55 26.75 8.80
CA LYS A 464 -1.60 27.75 8.47
C LYS A 464 -1.96 27.77 6.98
N ASN A 465 -1.00 27.49 6.09
CA ASN A 465 -1.23 27.51 4.64
C ASN A 465 -1.91 26.23 4.12
N ILE A 466 -1.77 25.11 4.82
CA ILE A 466 -2.33 23.80 4.41
C ILE A 466 -3.84 23.75 4.65
N MET A 467 -4.33 24.30 5.75
CA MET A 467 -5.77 24.43 5.99
C MET A 467 -6.45 25.28 4.91
N LEU A 468 -5.75 26.28 4.37
CA LEU A 468 -6.27 27.13 3.29
C LEU A 468 -6.39 26.38 1.95
N VAL A 469 -5.45 25.49 1.63
CA VAL A 469 -5.45 24.68 0.40
C VAL A 469 -6.56 23.63 0.45
N MET A 470 -6.75 22.93 1.58
CA MET A 470 -7.84 21.97 1.68
C MET A 470 -9.23 22.60 1.82
N GLN A 471 -9.32 23.76 2.48
CA GLN A 471 -10.57 24.53 2.46
C GLN A 471 -10.95 24.95 1.03
N LYS A 472 -9.97 25.26 0.20
CA LYS A 472 -10.18 25.51 -1.24
C LYS A 472 -10.58 24.24 -1.99
N ILE A 473 -9.96 23.10 -1.73
CA ILE A 473 -10.31 21.81 -2.37
C ILE A 473 -11.73 21.37 -1.96
N LEU A 474 -12.09 21.50 -0.69
CA LEU A 474 -13.45 21.19 -0.19
C LEU A 474 -14.52 22.14 -0.75
N ASN A 475 -14.16 23.35 -1.13
CA ASN A 475 -15.09 24.34 -1.75
C ASN A 475 -15.24 24.14 -3.27
N TYR A 476 -14.48 23.25 -3.91
CA TYR A 476 -14.58 22.90 -5.34
C TYR A 476 -15.22 21.54 -5.63
N LEU A 477 -15.67 20.83 -4.60
CA LEU A 477 -16.48 19.62 -4.80
C LEU A 477 -17.96 20.04 -4.78
N PRO A 478 -18.74 19.67 -5.84
CA PRO A 478 -20.16 20.01 -5.97
C PRO A 478 -20.99 19.33 -4.88
#